data_5a19c5df546cc1767e935afa182d16ab
#
_entry.id   5a19c5df546cc1767e935afa182d16ab
#
_cell.length_a   1.000
_cell.length_b   1.000
_cell.length_c   1.000
_cell.angle_alpha   90.00
_cell.angle_beta   90.00
_cell.angle_gamma   90.00
#
_symmetry.space_group_name_H-M   'P 1'
#
loop_
_entity.id
_entity.type
_entity.pdbx_description
1 polymer ?
#
loop_
_entity_poly.entity_id
_entity_poly.type
_entity_poly.pdbx_seq_one_letter_code
_entity_poly.pdbx_strand_id
1 'polypeptide(L)'
;MDNLEVIKLLNLDFKGELEATMLYTYNAFIIDDCEISRLIEGAAADEMRHMWWLADLITKRGGRPSMEHGKIEYMEEDVKEALRVQIQKETEGIRKYEKHVKLIDDEEVVGVLRHIIDEEKRHRKEFKEKLEKLK
;
A
#
# COMPACT_ATOMS: atom_id res chain seq x y z
N MET A 1 -20.67 11.33 7.66
CA MET A 1 -20.07 11.22 6.30
C MET A 1 -20.93 10.27 5.47
N ASP A 2 -21.35 10.72 4.30
CA ASP A 2 -22.23 9.92 3.46
C ASP A 2 -21.43 8.89 2.62
N ASN A 3 -22.13 7.98 1.95
CA ASN A 3 -21.50 6.94 1.16
C ASN A 3 -20.62 7.47 0.04
N LEU A 4 -21.02 8.58 -0.59
CA LEU A 4 -20.21 9.17 -1.68
C LEU A 4 -18.86 9.66 -1.16
N GLU A 5 -18.85 10.26 0.02
CA GLU A 5 -17.61 10.74 0.64
C GLU A 5 -16.72 9.57 1.06
N VAL A 6 -17.32 8.53 1.63
CA VAL A 6 -16.57 7.32 2.01
C VAL A 6 -15.94 6.67 0.78
N ILE A 7 -16.72 6.50 -0.30
CA ILE A 7 -16.22 5.94 -1.56
C ILE A 7 -15.04 6.75 -2.09
N LYS A 8 -15.14 8.07 -2.04
CA LYS A 8 -14.06 8.94 -2.51
C LYS A 8 -12.76 8.72 -1.73
N LEU A 9 -12.85 8.63 -0.40
CA LEU A 9 -11.68 8.37 0.43
C LEU A 9 -11.11 6.97 0.17
N LEU A 10 -11.98 5.96 0.06
CA LEU A 10 -11.55 4.60 -0.22
C LEU A 10 -10.87 4.48 -1.59
N ASN A 11 -11.32 5.25 -2.57
CA ASN A 11 -10.68 5.27 -3.88
C ASN A 11 -9.31 5.95 -3.86
N LEU A 12 -9.09 6.91 -2.97
CA LEU A 12 -7.74 7.46 -2.77
C LEU A 12 -6.83 6.38 -2.18
N ASP A 13 -7.34 5.60 -1.25
CA ASP A 13 -6.58 4.49 -0.67
C ASP A 13 -6.31 3.41 -1.71
N PHE A 14 -7.31 3.08 -2.53
CA PHE A 14 -7.17 2.10 -3.61
C PHE A 14 -6.08 2.52 -4.59
N LYS A 15 -6.05 3.80 -4.94
CA LYS A 15 -5.02 4.34 -5.85
C LYS A 15 -3.62 4.11 -5.28
N GLY A 16 -3.44 4.37 -3.99
CA GLY A 16 -2.15 4.14 -3.32
C GLY A 16 -1.73 2.68 -3.34
N GLU A 17 -2.68 1.77 -3.09
CA GLU A 17 -2.41 0.32 -3.12
C GLU A 17 -2.07 -0.15 -4.53
N LEU A 18 -2.76 0.35 -5.54
CA LEU A 18 -2.47 0.00 -6.94
C LEU A 18 -1.06 0.44 -7.32
N GLU A 19 -0.69 1.68 -6.98
CA GLU A 19 0.64 2.21 -7.27
C GLU A 19 1.72 1.41 -6.55
N ALA A 20 1.51 1.07 -5.27
CA ALA A 20 2.45 0.27 -4.51
C ALA A 20 2.58 -1.15 -5.08
N THR A 21 1.47 -1.76 -5.46
CA THR A 21 1.47 -3.09 -6.06
C THR A 21 2.33 -3.11 -7.33
N MET A 22 2.16 -2.12 -8.19
CA MET A 22 2.92 -2.02 -9.45
C MET A 22 4.39 -1.81 -9.18
N LEU A 23 4.72 -0.88 -8.30
CA LEU A 23 6.12 -0.57 -7.98
C LEU A 23 6.83 -1.75 -7.32
N TYR A 24 6.22 -2.35 -6.31
CA TYR A 24 6.84 -3.46 -5.56
C TYR A 24 6.99 -4.69 -6.45
N THR A 25 6.01 -4.97 -7.30
CA THR A 25 6.10 -6.09 -8.24
C THR A 25 7.29 -5.90 -9.19
N TYR A 26 7.43 -4.69 -9.74
CA TYR A 26 8.55 -4.37 -10.62
C TYR A 26 9.89 -4.54 -9.87
N ASN A 27 9.98 -3.98 -8.66
CA ASN A 27 11.22 -4.09 -7.88
C ASN A 27 11.57 -5.54 -7.57
N ALA A 28 10.57 -6.37 -7.25
CA ALA A 28 10.79 -7.79 -6.99
C ALA A 28 11.32 -8.51 -8.24
N PHE A 29 10.87 -8.10 -9.44
CA PHE A 29 11.35 -8.70 -10.68
C PHE A 29 12.83 -8.41 -10.94
N ILE A 30 13.32 -7.21 -10.61
CA ILE A 30 14.66 -6.78 -11.02
C ILE A 30 15.73 -6.91 -9.93
N ILE A 31 15.36 -7.06 -8.67
CA ILE A 31 16.33 -7.16 -7.58
C ILE A 31 16.92 -8.57 -7.55
N ASP A 32 18.25 -8.64 -7.69
CA ASP A 32 18.97 -9.93 -7.75
C ASP A 32 19.02 -10.65 -6.41
N ASP A 33 19.09 -9.92 -5.30
CA ASP A 33 19.13 -10.54 -3.97
C ASP A 33 17.82 -11.28 -3.74
N CYS A 34 17.91 -12.60 -3.66
CA CYS A 34 16.75 -13.48 -3.58
C CYS A 34 15.91 -13.23 -2.31
N GLU A 35 16.56 -13.01 -1.19
CA GLU A 35 15.86 -12.78 0.07
C GLU A 35 15.08 -11.45 0.05
N ILE A 36 15.72 -10.40 -0.46
CA ILE A 36 15.07 -9.08 -0.57
C ILE A 36 13.96 -9.13 -1.61
N SER A 37 14.23 -9.75 -2.77
CA SER A 37 13.22 -9.88 -3.83
C SER A 37 11.96 -10.58 -3.32
N ARG A 38 12.12 -11.66 -2.56
CA ARG A 38 10.99 -12.41 -2.01
C ARG A 38 10.23 -11.62 -0.95
N LEU A 39 10.95 -10.85 -0.13
CA LEU A 39 10.31 -9.99 0.85
C LEU A 39 9.43 -8.95 0.16
N ILE A 40 9.95 -8.33 -0.89
CA ILE A 40 9.21 -7.32 -1.65
C ILE A 40 8.01 -7.95 -2.38
N GLU A 41 8.20 -9.15 -2.95
CA GLU A 41 7.10 -9.88 -3.59
C GLU A 41 5.97 -10.14 -2.60
N GLY A 42 6.30 -10.56 -1.38
CA GLY A 42 5.31 -10.78 -0.34
C GLY A 42 4.55 -9.51 0.01
N ALA A 43 5.25 -8.37 0.08
CA ALA A 43 4.62 -7.07 0.32
C ALA A 43 3.70 -6.70 -0.86
N ALA A 44 4.13 -6.94 -2.10
CA ALA A 44 3.30 -6.68 -3.28
C ALA A 44 2.01 -7.51 -3.22
N ALA A 45 2.11 -8.76 -2.81
CA ALA A 45 0.93 -9.62 -2.66
C ALA A 45 -0.02 -9.08 -1.59
N ASP A 46 0.51 -8.56 -0.48
CA ASP A 46 -0.31 -7.94 0.56
C ASP A 46 -1.01 -6.69 0.05
N GLU A 47 -0.31 -5.86 -0.73
CA GLU A 47 -0.90 -4.66 -1.32
C GLU A 47 -2.04 -5.02 -2.28
N MET A 48 -1.88 -6.09 -3.07
CA MET A 48 -2.93 -6.60 -3.94
C MET A 48 -4.15 -7.04 -3.13
N ARG A 49 -3.93 -7.70 -2.00
CA ARG A 49 -5.02 -8.14 -1.13
C ARG A 49 -5.74 -6.93 -0.53
N HIS A 50 -5.02 -5.88 -0.18
CA HIS A 50 -5.62 -4.63 0.29
C HIS A 50 -6.53 -4.03 -0.78
N MET A 51 -6.13 -4.10 -2.05
CA MET A 51 -6.97 -3.64 -3.15
C MET A 51 -8.30 -4.41 -3.18
N TRP A 52 -8.27 -5.73 -2.98
CA TRP A 52 -9.49 -6.53 -2.93
C TRP A 52 -10.40 -6.09 -1.78
N TRP A 53 -9.84 -5.87 -0.60
CA TRP A 53 -10.63 -5.44 0.56
C TRP A 53 -11.26 -4.08 0.33
N LEU A 54 -10.49 -3.15 -0.21
CA LEU A 54 -10.99 -1.79 -0.50
C LEU A 54 -12.05 -1.81 -1.59
N ALA A 55 -11.83 -2.59 -2.64
CA ALA A 55 -12.80 -2.72 -3.73
C ALA A 55 -14.13 -3.29 -3.20
N ASP A 56 -14.06 -4.26 -2.30
CA ASP A 56 -15.26 -4.84 -1.69
C ASP A 56 -16.03 -3.79 -0.89
N LEU A 57 -15.34 -3.00 -0.08
CA LEU A 57 -15.97 -1.92 0.68
C LEU A 57 -16.62 -0.88 -0.25
N ILE A 58 -15.95 -0.56 -1.35
CA ILE A 58 -16.44 0.42 -2.33
C ILE A 58 -17.71 -0.09 -3.03
N THR A 59 -17.67 -1.33 -3.53
CA THR A 59 -18.78 -1.89 -4.28
C THR A 59 -20.01 -2.14 -3.40
N LYS A 60 -19.82 -2.52 -2.15
CA LYS A 60 -20.92 -2.68 -1.19
C LYS A 60 -21.67 -1.36 -0.97
N ARG A 61 -21.00 -0.24 -1.17
CA ARG A 61 -21.59 1.09 -0.97
C ARG A 61 -22.09 1.72 -2.26
N GLY A 62 -22.14 0.95 -3.33
CA GLY A 62 -22.67 1.40 -4.61
C GLY A 62 -21.67 2.11 -5.51
N GLY A 63 -20.39 2.09 -5.15
CA GLY A 63 -19.34 2.71 -5.95
C GLY A 63 -18.60 1.70 -6.81
N ARG A 64 -17.57 2.19 -7.47
CA ARG A 64 -16.67 1.36 -8.26
C ARG A 64 -15.23 1.73 -7.96
N PRO A 65 -14.32 0.75 -7.85
CA PRO A 65 -12.92 1.07 -7.67
C PRO A 65 -12.38 1.74 -8.93
N SER A 66 -11.61 2.81 -8.74
CA SER A 66 -10.99 3.52 -9.85
C SER A 66 -9.63 2.88 -10.14
N MET A 67 -9.40 2.51 -11.39
CA MET A 67 -8.10 1.96 -11.80
C MET A 67 -7.11 3.05 -12.23
N GLU A 68 -7.46 4.31 -12.01
CA GLU A 68 -6.56 5.41 -12.29
C GLU A 68 -5.39 5.42 -11.30
N HIS A 69 -4.20 5.73 -11.81
CA HIS A 69 -3.02 5.88 -10.97
C HIS A 69 -2.15 7.01 -11.49
N GLY A 70 -1.30 7.54 -10.62
CA GLY A 70 -0.34 8.55 -11.01
C GLY A 70 0.87 7.93 -11.69
N LYS A 71 1.85 8.77 -11.99
CA LYS A 71 3.11 8.32 -12.54
C LYS A 71 3.85 7.50 -11.49
N ILE A 72 4.39 6.35 -11.91
CA ILE A 72 5.16 5.49 -11.03
C ILE A 72 6.64 5.66 -11.39
N GLU A 73 7.43 6.11 -10.43
CA GLU A 73 8.87 6.27 -10.63
C GLU A 73 9.55 4.94 -10.31
N TYR A 74 9.87 4.19 -11.36
CA TYR A 74 10.57 2.92 -11.21
C TYR A 74 12.05 3.17 -11.01
N MET A 75 12.60 2.60 -9.94
CA MET A 75 14.02 2.72 -9.63
C MET A 75 14.73 1.49 -10.20
N GLU A 76 15.71 1.71 -11.05
CA GLU A 76 16.47 0.63 -11.65
C GLU A 76 17.79 0.44 -10.90
N GLU A 77 18.13 -0.80 -10.61
CA GLU A 77 19.48 -1.23 -10.18
C GLU A 77 19.93 -0.93 -8.74
N ASP A 78 19.37 0.06 -8.05
CA ASP A 78 19.83 0.35 -6.69
C ASP A 78 18.87 -0.19 -5.65
N VAL A 79 19.22 -1.32 -5.05
CA VAL A 79 18.38 -1.99 -4.04
C VAL A 79 18.18 -1.13 -2.80
N LYS A 80 19.18 -0.36 -2.39
CA LYS A 80 19.06 0.52 -1.22
C LYS A 80 18.06 1.62 -1.49
N GLU A 81 18.12 2.23 -2.67
CA GLU A 81 17.19 3.27 -3.05
C GLU A 81 15.78 2.73 -3.19
N ALA A 82 15.62 1.53 -3.77
CA ALA A 82 14.33 0.87 -3.86
C ALA A 82 13.71 0.70 -2.47
N LEU A 83 14.50 0.23 -1.50
CA LEU A 83 14.01 0.07 -0.13
C LEU A 83 13.65 1.41 0.52
N ARG A 84 14.46 2.46 0.30
CA ARG A 84 14.16 3.80 0.84
C ARG A 84 12.84 4.35 0.29
N VAL A 85 12.63 4.19 -1.01
CA VAL A 85 11.38 4.63 -1.65
C VAL A 85 10.19 3.86 -1.08
N GLN A 86 10.34 2.54 -0.91
CA GLN A 86 9.27 1.72 -0.36
C GLN A 86 8.95 2.08 1.09
N ILE A 87 9.97 2.35 1.90
CA ILE A 87 9.79 2.83 3.27
C ILE A 87 9.00 4.15 3.29
N GLN A 88 9.33 5.05 2.38
CA GLN A 88 8.61 6.32 2.25
C GLN A 88 7.16 6.10 1.84
N LYS A 89 6.90 5.19 0.90
CA LYS A 89 5.56 4.85 0.46
C LYS A 89 4.72 4.29 1.62
N GLU A 90 5.30 3.40 2.42
CA GLU A 90 4.61 2.85 3.59
C GLU A 90 4.30 3.95 4.60
N THR A 91 5.24 4.85 4.84
CA THR A 91 5.05 5.97 5.78
C THR A 91 3.91 6.87 5.33
N GLU A 92 3.88 7.23 4.05
CA GLU A 92 2.81 8.07 3.49
C GLU A 92 1.46 7.37 3.55
N GLY A 93 1.44 6.08 3.22
CA GLY A 93 0.23 5.27 3.28
C GLY A 93 -0.35 5.20 4.69
N ILE A 94 0.50 4.92 5.68
CA ILE A 94 0.08 4.85 7.08
C ILE A 94 -0.56 6.18 7.50
N ARG A 95 0.07 7.32 7.19
CA ARG A 95 -0.47 8.63 7.54
C ARG A 95 -1.84 8.88 6.91
N LYS A 96 -1.98 8.52 5.64
CA LYS A 96 -3.24 8.68 4.92
C LYS A 96 -4.35 7.83 5.53
N TYR A 97 -4.07 6.56 5.80
CA TYR A 97 -5.04 5.67 6.43
C TYR A 97 -5.43 6.14 7.83
N GLU A 98 -4.46 6.59 8.62
CA GLU A 98 -4.73 7.10 9.97
C GLU A 98 -5.65 8.33 9.92
N LYS A 99 -5.46 9.19 8.93
CA LYS A 99 -6.34 10.33 8.71
C LYS A 99 -7.76 9.88 8.35
N HIS A 100 -7.88 8.90 7.45
CA HIS A 100 -9.20 8.40 7.02
C HIS A 100 -9.93 7.72 8.17
N VAL A 101 -9.22 6.98 9.02
CA VAL A 101 -9.82 6.34 10.20
C VAL A 101 -10.45 7.37 11.14
N LYS A 102 -9.87 8.56 11.25
CA LYS A 102 -10.42 9.63 12.09
C LYS A 102 -11.64 10.30 11.45
N LEU A 103 -11.74 10.28 10.12
CA LEU A 103 -12.83 10.96 9.40
C LEU A 103 -14.05 10.07 9.20
N ILE A 104 -13.85 8.77 9.09
CA ILE A 104 -14.91 7.81 8.75
C ILE A 104 -15.44 7.19 10.04
N ASP A 105 -16.76 7.21 10.25
CA ASP A 105 -17.38 6.62 11.43
C ASP A 105 -18.14 5.32 11.16
N ASP A 106 -17.79 4.63 10.07
CA ASP A 106 -18.32 3.32 9.72
C ASP A 106 -17.38 2.24 10.29
N GLU A 107 -17.88 1.44 11.22
CA GLU A 107 -17.06 0.44 11.93
C GLU A 107 -16.44 -0.60 11.01
N GLU A 108 -17.15 -1.03 9.97
CA GLU A 108 -16.62 -2.01 9.02
C GLU A 108 -15.41 -1.43 8.27
N VAL A 109 -15.58 -0.21 7.77
CA VAL A 109 -14.51 0.48 7.04
C VAL A 109 -13.29 0.70 7.95
N VAL A 110 -13.53 1.27 9.12
CA VAL A 110 -12.45 1.57 10.07
C VAL A 110 -11.69 0.29 10.46
N GLY A 111 -12.41 -0.81 10.67
CA GLY A 111 -11.78 -2.09 11.01
C GLY A 111 -10.84 -2.58 9.93
N VAL A 112 -11.26 -2.49 8.67
CA VAL A 112 -10.42 -2.88 7.52
C VAL A 112 -9.21 -1.96 7.42
N LEU A 113 -9.41 -0.64 7.50
CA LEU A 113 -8.31 0.33 7.40
C LEU A 113 -7.28 0.13 8.51
N ARG A 114 -7.71 -0.15 9.73
CA ARG A 114 -6.78 -0.42 10.84
C ARG A 114 -5.96 -1.67 10.59
N HIS A 115 -6.58 -2.71 10.03
CA HIS A 115 -5.85 -3.93 9.69
C HIS A 115 -4.79 -3.65 8.62
N ILE A 116 -5.14 -2.85 7.61
CA ILE A 116 -4.19 -2.45 6.58
C ILE A 116 -3.02 -1.65 7.21
N ILE A 117 -3.33 -0.72 8.12
CA ILE A 117 -2.29 0.06 8.81
C ILE A 117 -1.29 -0.86 9.51
N ASP A 118 -1.78 -1.90 10.20
CA ASP A 118 -0.90 -2.83 10.89
C ASP A 118 0.04 -3.56 9.93
N GLU A 119 -0.48 -3.98 8.77
CA GLU A 119 0.35 -4.63 7.75
C GLU A 119 1.35 -3.67 7.13
N GLU A 120 0.94 -2.42 6.87
CA GLU A 120 1.85 -1.41 6.34
C GLU A 120 3.00 -1.12 7.31
N LYS A 121 2.70 -1.08 8.62
CA LYS A 121 3.75 -0.90 9.64
C LYS A 121 4.72 -2.07 9.67
N ARG A 122 4.23 -3.29 9.46
CA ARG A 122 5.08 -4.48 9.37
C ARG A 122 5.98 -4.40 8.13
N HIS A 123 5.44 -4.05 6.97
CA HIS A 123 6.22 -3.87 5.74
C HIS A 123 7.34 -2.85 5.96
N ARG A 124 7.00 -1.70 6.54
CA ARG A 124 7.97 -0.64 6.79
C ARG A 124 9.11 -1.13 7.68
N LYS A 125 8.77 -1.86 8.74
CA LYS A 125 9.76 -2.42 9.65
C LYS A 125 10.68 -3.38 8.92
N GLU A 126 10.11 -4.30 8.15
CA GLU A 126 10.89 -5.31 7.42
C GLU A 126 11.80 -4.67 6.37
N PHE A 127 11.32 -3.66 5.65
CA PHE A 127 12.16 -2.94 4.70
C PHE A 127 13.30 -2.20 5.38
N LYS A 128 13.03 -1.58 6.53
CA LYS A 128 14.08 -0.90 7.30
C LYS A 128 15.14 -1.86 7.80
N GLU A 129 14.74 -3.04 8.26
CA GLU A 129 15.68 -4.05 8.71
C GLU A 129 16.59 -4.52 7.57
N LYS A 130 16.03 -4.73 6.37
CA LYS A 130 16.82 -5.11 5.20
C LYS A 130 17.79 -4.02 4.78
N LEU A 131 17.31 -2.78 4.77
CA LEU A 131 18.16 -1.63 4.43
C LEU A 131 19.33 -1.51 5.40
N GLU A 132 19.08 -1.68 6.68
CA GLU A 132 20.13 -1.61 7.71
C GLU A 132 21.21 -2.67 7.50
N LYS A 133 20.81 -3.89 7.10
CA LYS A 133 21.76 -4.97 6.84
C LYS A 133 22.65 -4.74 5.61
N LEU A 134 22.22 -3.87 4.71
CA LEU A 134 23.00 -3.56 3.50
C LEU A 134 24.08 -2.51 3.71
N LYS A 135 24.13 -1.89 4.85
CA LYS A 135 25.11 -0.84 5.15
C LYS A 135 26.50 -1.37 5.52
#